data_c53c163cc03f97b243a7b4856fc497d0
#
_entry.id   c53c163cc03f97b243a7b4856fc497d0
#
_cell.length_a   1.000
_cell.length_b   1.000
_cell.length_c   1.000
_cell.angle_alpha   90.00
_cell.angle_beta   90.00
_cell.angle_gamma   90.00
#
_symmetry.space_group_name_H-M   'P 1'
#
loop_
_entity.id
_entity.type
_entity.pdbx_description
1 polymer ?
#
loop_
_entity_poly.entity_id
_entity_poly.type
_entity_poly.pdbx_seq_one_letter_code
_entity_poly.pdbx_strand_id
1 'polypeptide(L)'
;MKILINPSLRRSKDIPYNAESDSFGISVNLSLDYKYRLTKRSSVGAALGFTSETNDDYYDYHDGNAVEGPEEKGYYKSYMMFAMPEISYTWFISDNGIFRAYSGAGLGLALFKDKSTVPQFECDKTRAELAYNLTIAGMAIGGERFKFFGEFNGGCKGMLTAGLLVRF
;
A
#
# COMPACT_ATOMS: atom_id res chain seq x y z
N MET A 1 -3.39 -13.68 -4.57
CA MET A 1 -3.90 -12.81 -3.50
C MET A 1 -2.70 -12.38 -2.66
N LYS A 2 -2.44 -11.11 -2.57
CA LYS A 2 -1.33 -10.53 -1.79
C LYS A 2 -1.90 -9.85 -0.55
N ILE A 3 -1.33 -10.11 0.62
CA ILE A 3 -1.65 -9.40 1.87
C ILE A 3 -0.42 -8.55 2.21
N LEU A 4 -0.61 -7.25 2.33
CA LEU A 4 0.44 -6.29 2.62
C LEU A 4 0.32 -5.78 4.06
N ILE A 5 1.46 -5.68 4.72
CA ILE A 5 1.61 -4.90 5.95
C ILE A 5 2.47 -3.69 5.59
N ASN A 6 1.86 -2.51 5.55
CA ASN A 6 2.57 -1.27 5.23
C ASN A 6 2.58 -0.35 6.44
N PRO A 7 3.72 -0.07 7.05
CA PRO A 7 3.85 1.07 7.95
C PRO A 7 3.92 2.35 7.10
N SER A 8 2.77 2.95 6.79
CA SER A 8 2.75 4.22 6.07
C SER A 8 2.98 5.37 7.04
N LEU A 9 4.19 5.90 7.05
CA LEU A 9 4.47 7.24 7.58
C LEU A 9 3.98 8.28 6.55
N ARG A 10 2.68 8.54 6.47
CA ARG A 10 2.16 9.65 5.69
C ARG A 10 1.85 10.82 6.63
N ARG A 11 2.75 11.79 6.65
CA ARG A 11 2.50 13.10 7.24
C ARG A 11 1.58 13.88 6.30
N SER A 12 0.31 14.04 6.66
CA SER A 12 -0.56 14.99 5.97
C SER A 12 0.03 16.40 6.15
N LYS A 13 0.27 17.10 5.05
CA LYS A 13 0.85 18.45 5.04
C LYS A 13 -0.06 19.53 5.62
N ASP A 14 -1.32 19.21 5.84
CA ASP A 14 -2.38 20.17 6.17
C ASP A 14 -2.85 20.10 7.65
N ILE A 15 -2.16 19.32 8.51
CA ILE A 15 -2.48 19.25 9.93
C ILE A 15 -1.60 20.27 10.67
N PRO A 16 -2.17 21.18 11.47
CA PRO A 16 -1.39 22.11 12.26
C PRO A 16 -0.49 21.40 13.26
N TYR A 17 0.69 21.95 13.48
CA TYR A 17 1.91 21.39 14.08
C TYR A 17 1.81 20.86 15.54
N ASN A 18 0.69 20.91 16.20
CA ASN A 18 0.54 20.61 17.64
C ASN A 18 -0.12 19.27 17.98
N ALA A 19 -0.36 18.39 17.02
CA ALA A 19 -0.85 17.05 17.29
C ALA A 19 0.32 16.05 17.31
N GLU A 20 0.92 15.82 18.46
CA GLU A 20 1.77 14.65 18.71
C GLU A 20 0.85 13.41 18.82
N SER A 21 0.50 12.80 17.71
CA SER A 21 -0.06 11.46 17.72
C SER A 21 0.97 10.47 17.18
N ASP A 22 1.64 9.77 18.06
CA ASP A 22 2.42 8.57 17.76
C ASP A 22 1.47 7.39 17.44
N SER A 23 0.53 7.57 16.52
CA SER A 23 -0.30 6.47 16.08
C SER A 23 0.45 5.65 15.03
N PHE A 24 0.94 4.49 15.45
CA PHE A 24 1.47 3.47 14.56
C PHE A 24 0.30 2.81 13.80
N GLY A 25 -0.11 3.40 12.70
CA GLY A 25 -1.18 2.87 11.86
C GLY A 25 -0.70 1.68 11.03
N ILE A 26 -1.30 0.52 11.22
CA ILE A 26 -1.10 -0.63 10.31
C ILE A 26 -2.17 -0.52 9.22
N SER A 27 -1.77 -0.14 8.00
CA SER A 27 -2.66 -0.20 6.86
C SER A 27 -2.54 -1.55 6.15
N VAL A 28 -3.68 -2.16 5.83
CA VAL A 28 -3.74 -3.41 5.07
C VAL A 28 -4.00 -3.09 3.61
N ASN A 29 -3.07 -3.52 2.75
CA ASN A 29 -3.21 -3.37 1.31
C ASN A 29 -3.46 -4.74 0.68
N LEU A 30 -4.49 -4.85 -0.13
CA LEU A 30 -4.80 -6.04 -0.92
C LEU A 30 -4.43 -5.76 -2.37
N SER A 31 -3.64 -6.64 -2.99
CA SER A 31 -3.34 -6.51 -4.42
C SER A 31 -3.49 -7.82 -5.16
N LEU A 32 -3.88 -7.70 -6.42
CA LEU A 32 -3.96 -8.78 -7.40
C LEU A 32 -2.99 -8.46 -8.53
N ASP A 33 -2.03 -9.34 -8.76
CA ASP A 33 -1.04 -9.19 -9.81
C ASP A 33 -1.22 -10.30 -10.84
N TYR A 34 -1.28 -9.92 -12.10
CA TYR A 34 -1.19 -10.84 -13.23
C TYR A 34 0.15 -10.63 -13.94
N LYS A 35 0.92 -11.72 -14.15
CA LYS A 35 2.22 -11.65 -14.83
C LYS A 35 2.29 -12.68 -15.95
N TYR A 36 2.59 -12.20 -17.16
CA TYR A 36 2.87 -13.01 -18.34
C TYR A 36 4.38 -13.13 -18.53
N ARG A 37 4.86 -14.36 -18.71
CA ARG A 37 6.28 -14.63 -18.88
C ARG A 37 6.67 -14.42 -20.36
N LEU A 38 7.54 -13.45 -20.64
CA LEU A 38 8.10 -13.23 -21.98
C LEU A 38 9.27 -14.15 -22.26
N THR A 39 10.15 -14.34 -21.28
CA THR A 39 11.32 -15.21 -21.38
C THR A 39 11.46 -16.04 -20.09
N LYS A 40 12.50 -16.88 -20.00
CA LYS A 40 12.81 -17.61 -18.74
C LYS A 40 13.05 -16.65 -17.57
N ARG A 41 13.50 -15.42 -17.84
CA ARG A 41 13.87 -14.44 -16.80
C ARG A 41 13.00 -13.19 -16.76
N SER A 42 12.35 -12.81 -17.86
CA SER A 42 11.58 -11.56 -17.95
C SER A 42 10.09 -11.83 -17.97
N SER A 43 9.32 -11.03 -17.24
CA SER A 43 7.87 -11.04 -17.29
C SER A 43 7.31 -9.62 -17.29
N VAL A 44 6.15 -9.46 -17.93
CA VAL A 44 5.34 -8.25 -17.91
C VAL A 44 3.99 -8.57 -17.31
N GLY A 45 3.32 -7.59 -16.76
CA GLY A 45 2.01 -7.82 -16.16
C GLY A 45 1.32 -6.54 -15.76
N ALA A 46 0.30 -6.70 -14.93
CA ALA A 46 -0.43 -5.61 -14.33
C ALA A 46 -0.74 -5.93 -12.87
N ALA A 47 -0.73 -4.91 -12.04
CA ALA A 47 -1.13 -4.96 -10.65
C ALA A 47 -2.34 -4.06 -10.43
N LEU A 48 -3.31 -4.57 -9.69
CA LEU A 48 -4.45 -3.84 -9.15
C LEU A 48 -4.39 -3.94 -7.64
N GLY A 49 -4.59 -2.84 -6.93
CA GLY A 49 -4.57 -2.89 -5.48
C GLY A 49 -5.56 -1.92 -4.84
N PHE A 50 -5.89 -2.23 -3.59
CA PHE A 50 -6.77 -1.45 -2.75
C PHE A 50 -6.19 -1.36 -1.35
N THR A 51 -6.17 -0.17 -0.79
CA THR A 51 -5.77 0.10 0.60
C THR A 51 -6.85 0.89 1.27
N SER A 52 -7.15 0.54 2.51
CA SER A 52 -8.03 1.32 3.39
C SER A 52 -7.26 1.62 4.67
N GLU A 53 -7.25 2.87 5.05
CA GLU A 53 -6.67 3.38 6.28
C GLU A 53 -7.76 4.11 7.05
N THR A 54 -7.90 3.78 8.33
CA THR A 54 -8.83 4.46 9.22
C THR A 54 -8.01 4.92 10.41
N ASN A 55 -8.01 6.21 10.65
CA ASN A 55 -7.45 6.82 11.85
C ASN A 55 -8.59 7.37 12.67
N ASP A 56 -8.74 6.85 13.87
CA ASP A 56 -9.62 7.41 14.90
C ASP A 56 -8.81 8.45 15.67
N ASP A 57 -8.73 9.66 15.13
CA ASP A 57 -8.03 10.75 15.82
C ASP A 57 -8.97 11.40 16.85
N TYR A 58 -8.51 11.39 18.09
CA TYR A 58 -9.07 12.21 19.15
C TYR A 58 -8.49 13.62 18.98
N TYR A 59 -9.30 14.57 18.53
CA TYR A 59 -8.90 15.98 18.55
C TYR A 59 -9.36 16.58 19.87
N ASP A 60 -8.40 16.80 20.76
CA ASP A 60 -8.57 17.63 21.95
C ASP A 60 -8.36 19.10 21.52
N TYR A 61 -9.44 19.80 21.22
CA TYR A 61 -9.36 21.20 20.86
C TYR A 61 -9.26 22.04 22.13
N HIS A 62 -8.06 22.33 22.60
CA HIS A 62 -7.81 23.34 23.61
C HIS A 62 -7.80 24.72 22.94
N ASP A 63 -8.97 25.30 22.75
CA ASP A 63 -9.08 26.75 22.63
C ASP A 63 -8.84 27.34 24.03
N GLY A 64 -7.89 28.26 24.18
CA GLY A 64 -7.37 28.75 25.46
C GLY A 64 -8.37 29.36 26.43
N ASN A 65 -9.67 29.16 26.25
CA ASN A 65 -10.76 29.42 27.18
C ASN A 65 -11.41 28.06 27.51
N ALA A 66 -10.99 27.48 28.63
CA ALA A 66 -11.52 26.23 29.15
C ALA A 66 -13.04 26.34 29.40
N VAL A 67 -13.83 26.00 28.40
CA VAL A 67 -15.21 25.58 28.58
C VAL A 67 -15.22 24.10 28.24
N GLU A 68 -15.52 23.26 29.25
CA GLU A 68 -15.75 21.83 29.08
C GLU A 68 -16.88 21.62 28.08
N GLY A 69 -16.57 21.53 26.79
CA GLY A 69 -17.48 21.09 25.74
C GLY A 69 -17.37 19.57 25.55
N PRO A 70 -18.43 18.91 25.09
CA PRO A 70 -18.35 17.49 24.80
C PRO A 70 -17.25 17.21 23.75
N GLU A 71 -16.38 16.25 24.05
CA GLU A 71 -15.36 15.76 23.13
C GLU A 71 -16.00 15.34 21.80
N GLU A 72 -15.85 16.12 20.76
CA GLU A 72 -16.33 15.76 19.43
C GLU A 72 -15.37 14.75 18.80
N LYS A 73 -15.82 13.50 18.72
CA LYS A 73 -15.08 12.41 18.08
C LYS A 73 -15.26 12.51 16.57
N GLY A 74 -14.17 12.82 15.86
CA GLY A 74 -14.11 12.74 14.41
C GLY A 74 -13.32 11.52 13.95
N TYR A 75 -13.64 10.98 12.78
CA TYR A 75 -12.82 9.96 12.15
C TYR A 75 -12.38 10.42 10.77
N TYR A 76 -11.16 10.03 10.41
CA TYR A 76 -10.60 10.22 9.09
C TYR A 76 -10.46 8.85 8.43
N LYS A 77 -11.01 8.70 7.22
CA LYS A 77 -10.87 7.49 6.41
C LYS A 77 -10.26 7.84 5.06
N SER A 78 -9.18 7.15 4.71
CA SER A 78 -8.55 7.25 3.40
C SER A 78 -8.62 5.92 2.67
N TYR A 79 -9.01 5.97 1.42
CA TYR A 79 -9.04 4.83 0.51
C TYR A 79 -8.11 5.12 -0.65
N MET A 80 -7.29 4.13 -1.02
CA MET A 80 -6.47 4.19 -2.21
C MET A 80 -6.73 2.97 -3.10
N MET A 81 -6.99 3.21 -4.36
CA MET A 81 -7.03 2.17 -5.40
C MET A 81 -5.95 2.49 -6.42
N PHE A 82 -5.20 1.48 -6.85
CA PHE A 82 -4.21 1.68 -7.89
C PHE A 82 -4.29 0.61 -8.98
N ALA A 83 -3.88 1.02 -10.18
CA ALA A 83 -3.71 0.14 -11.33
C ALA A 83 -2.39 0.50 -12.02
N MET A 84 -1.52 -0.49 -12.26
CA MET A 84 -0.24 -0.26 -12.90
C MET A 84 0.23 -1.45 -13.73
N PRO A 85 0.72 -1.24 -14.96
CA PRO A 85 1.57 -2.19 -15.66
C PRO A 85 2.88 -2.39 -14.89
N GLU A 86 3.41 -3.61 -14.95
CA GLU A 86 4.62 -4.01 -14.27
C GLU A 86 5.54 -4.80 -15.19
N ILE A 87 6.85 -4.61 -15.00
CA ILE A 87 7.88 -5.48 -15.53
C ILE A 87 8.64 -6.12 -14.38
N SER A 88 9.11 -7.34 -14.57
CA SER A 88 10.00 -7.98 -13.60
C SER A 88 11.07 -8.82 -14.27
N TYR A 89 12.23 -8.89 -13.62
CA TYR A 89 13.38 -9.65 -14.05
C TYR A 89 13.83 -10.60 -12.96
N THR A 90 13.91 -11.90 -13.31
CA THR A 90 14.38 -12.96 -12.42
C THR A 90 15.88 -13.13 -12.63
N TRP A 91 16.67 -12.75 -11.66
CA TRP A 91 18.13 -12.84 -11.71
C TRP A 91 18.66 -14.18 -11.21
N PHE A 92 17.90 -14.90 -10.37
CA PHE A 92 18.26 -16.22 -9.92
C PHE A 92 17.07 -17.19 -10.00
N ILE A 93 17.32 -18.40 -10.49
CA ILE A 93 16.38 -19.53 -10.50
C ILE A 93 17.19 -20.75 -10.09
N SER A 94 16.76 -21.44 -9.03
CA SER A 94 17.39 -22.71 -8.64
C SER A 94 17.15 -23.80 -9.70
N ASP A 95 18.05 -24.76 -9.81
CA ASP A 95 18.03 -25.83 -10.84
C ASP A 95 16.70 -26.60 -10.84
N ASN A 96 16.15 -26.86 -9.66
CA ASN A 96 14.85 -27.51 -9.47
C ASN A 96 13.65 -26.55 -9.64
N GLY A 97 13.88 -25.26 -9.91
CA GLY A 97 12.83 -24.24 -10.09
C GLY A 97 12.01 -23.92 -8.81
N ILE A 98 12.37 -24.47 -7.66
CA ILE A 98 11.67 -24.26 -6.39
C ILE A 98 11.85 -22.84 -5.90
N PHE A 99 13.08 -22.30 -5.99
CA PHE A 99 13.41 -20.95 -5.52
C PHE A 99 13.67 -20.01 -6.70
N ARG A 100 13.21 -18.76 -6.55
CA ARG A 100 13.48 -17.66 -7.50
C ARG A 100 13.74 -16.39 -6.74
N ALA A 101 14.68 -15.60 -7.25
CA ALA A 101 14.92 -14.24 -6.79
C ALA A 101 14.77 -13.27 -7.97
N TYR A 102 14.10 -12.15 -7.76
CA TYR A 102 13.73 -11.22 -8.82
C TYR A 102 13.64 -9.79 -8.31
N SER A 103 13.63 -8.86 -9.23
CA SER A 103 13.26 -7.45 -9.00
C SER A 103 12.27 -7.01 -10.07
N GLY A 104 11.64 -5.85 -9.85
CA GLY A 104 10.62 -5.37 -10.76
C GLY A 104 10.30 -3.91 -10.57
N ALA A 105 9.60 -3.34 -11.53
CA ALA A 105 9.11 -1.97 -11.47
C ALA A 105 7.73 -1.88 -12.10
N GLY A 106 6.91 -0.99 -11.57
CA GLY A 106 5.60 -0.65 -12.09
C GLY A 106 5.35 0.84 -12.03
N LEU A 107 4.59 1.35 -13.00
CA LEU A 107 4.18 2.74 -13.08
C LEU A 107 2.73 2.78 -13.56
N GLY A 108 1.87 3.59 -12.91
CA GLY A 108 0.45 3.65 -13.24
C GLY A 108 -0.25 4.80 -12.56
N LEU A 109 -1.52 4.59 -12.20
CA LEU A 109 -2.37 5.58 -11.57
C LEU A 109 -2.92 5.06 -10.25
N ALA A 110 -3.01 5.95 -9.26
CA ALA A 110 -3.72 5.74 -8.01
C ALA A 110 -4.84 6.77 -7.86
N LEU A 111 -5.99 6.29 -7.40
CA LEU A 111 -7.14 7.11 -7.02
C LEU A 111 -7.22 7.10 -5.50
N PHE A 112 -7.21 8.27 -4.90
CA PHE A 112 -7.41 8.49 -3.47
C PHE A 112 -8.78 9.06 -3.23
N LYS A 113 -9.44 8.55 -2.19
CA LYS A 113 -10.68 9.11 -1.68
C LYS A 113 -10.55 9.30 -0.18
N ASP A 114 -10.52 10.56 0.22
CA ASP A 114 -10.37 10.99 1.60
C ASP A 114 -11.73 11.45 2.15
N LYS A 115 -12.15 10.92 3.28
CA LYS A 115 -13.37 11.32 4.00
C LYS A 115 -13.00 11.73 5.41
N SER A 116 -13.44 12.92 5.81
CA SER A 116 -13.36 13.40 7.19
C SER A 116 -14.74 13.80 7.68
N THR A 117 -15.08 13.39 8.89
CA THR A 117 -16.33 13.79 9.58
C THR A 117 -16.10 14.81 10.68
N VAL A 118 -14.87 15.34 10.80
CA VAL A 118 -14.59 16.42 11.75
C VAL A 118 -15.29 17.69 11.28
N PRO A 119 -16.19 18.33 12.08
CA PRO A 119 -17.04 19.42 11.62
C PRO A 119 -16.30 20.63 11.05
N GLN A 120 -15.08 20.88 11.49
CA GLN A 120 -14.23 21.97 11.00
C GLN A 120 -13.39 21.60 9.76
N PHE A 121 -13.28 20.31 9.44
CA PHE A 121 -12.48 19.76 8.33
C PHE A 121 -13.27 18.74 7.50
N GLU A 122 -14.57 18.96 7.36
CA GLU A 122 -15.40 18.10 6.52
C GLU A 122 -14.87 18.16 5.08
N CYS A 123 -14.28 17.07 4.62
CA CYS A 123 -13.79 16.95 3.24
C CYS A 123 -14.18 15.60 2.64
N ASP A 124 -14.76 15.65 1.45
CA ASP A 124 -14.91 14.50 0.54
C ASP A 124 -14.13 14.85 -0.73
N LYS A 125 -12.84 14.52 -0.75
CA LYS A 125 -11.95 14.84 -1.87
C LYS A 125 -11.53 13.55 -2.57
N THR A 126 -11.68 13.56 -3.88
CA THR A 126 -11.12 12.53 -4.75
C THR A 126 -9.98 13.14 -5.56
N ARG A 127 -8.83 12.46 -5.59
CA ARG A 127 -7.66 12.89 -6.35
C ARG A 127 -7.04 11.70 -7.07
N ALA A 128 -6.49 11.97 -8.26
CA ALA A 128 -5.71 11.00 -9.01
C ALA A 128 -4.23 11.39 -8.95
N GLU A 129 -3.37 10.43 -8.66
CA GLU A 129 -1.92 10.64 -8.58
C GLU A 129 -1.18 9.55 -9.36
N LEU A 130 0.08 9.83 -9.71
CA LEU A 130 0.94 8.84 -10.30
C LEU A 130 1.26 7.75 -9.28
N ALA A 131 0.98 6.50 -9.64
CA ALA A 131 1.33 5.33 -8.87
C ALA A 131 2.64 4.74 -9.38
N TYR A 132 3.55 4.41 -8.49
CA TYR A 132 4.75 3.66 -8.83
C TYR A 132 5.01 2.55 -7.81
N ASN A 133 5.71 1.52 -8.25
CA ASN A 133 6.24 0.48 -7.37
C ASN A 133 7.60 0.02 -7.88
N LEU A 134 8.57 -0.07 -6.98
CA LEU A 134 9.89 -0.62 -7.26
C LEU A 134 10.10 -1.82 -6.33
N THR A 135 10.08 -3.03 -6.88
CA THR A 135 10.49 -4.24 -6.15
C THR A 135 12.00 -4.35 -6.19
N ILE A 136 12.65 -3.96 -5.11
CA ILE A 136 14.12 -3.98 -4.98
C ILE A 136 14.59 -5.43 -4.93
N ALA A 137 13.97 -6.23 -4.08
CA ALA A 137 14.24 -7.65 -3.93
C ALA A 137 12.93 -8.41 -3.70
N GLY A 138 12.72 -9.44 -4.50
CA GLY A 138 11.62 -10.39 -4.35
C GLY A 138 12.15 -11.80 -4.35
N MET A 139 11.56 -12.64 -3.52
CA MET A 139 11.86 -14.07 -3.43
C MET A 139 10.56 -14.86 -3.57
N ALA A 140 10.62 -15.99 -4.29
CA ALA A 140 9.50 -16.91 -4.36
C ALA A 140 10.00 -18.35 -4.17
N ILE A 141 9.31 -19.09 -3.31
CA ILE A 141 9.65 -20.48 -2.96
C ILE A 141 8.41 -21.36 -3.04
N GLY A 142 8.52 -22.52 -3.61
CA GLY A 142 7.44 -23.52 -3.69
C GLY A 142 7.49 -24.37 -4.93
N GLY A 143 6.42 -25.13 -5.16
CA GLY A 143 6.28 -26.06 -6.29
C GLY A 143 6.02 -25.36 -7.62
N GLU A 144 5.69 -26.14 -8.64
CA GLU A 144 5.43 -25.61 -9.97
C GLU A 144 4.15 -24.78 -10.03
N ARG A 145 3.11 -25.17 -9.32
CA ARG A 145 1.77 -24.58 -9.37
C ARG A 145 1.56 -23.48 -8.31
N PHE A 146 2.14 -23.65 -7.13
CA PHE A 146 2.00 -22.76 -6.00
C PHE A 146 3.36 -22.35 -5.46
N LYS A 147 3.57 -21.06 -5.25
CA LYS A 147 4.75 -20.52 -4.61
C LYS A 147 4.36 -19.44 -3.61
N PHE A 148 4.95 -19.48 -2.44
CA PHE A 148 4.95 -18.33 -1.54
C PHE A 148 5.97 -17.32 -2.03
N PHE A 149 5.67 -16.05 -1.88
CA PHE A 149 6.62 -14.99 -2.20
C PHE A 149 6.67 -13.94 -1.10
N GLY A 150 7.82 -13.27 -1.03
CA GLY A 150 8.04 -12.07 -0.24
C GLY A 150 8.77 -11.05 -1.10
N GLU A 151 8.40 -9.78 -0.95
CA GLU A 151 9.00 -8.66 -1.69
C GLU A 151 9.35 -7.53 -0.73
N PHE A 152 10.49 -6.91 -0.98
CA PHE A 152 10.87 -5.64 -0.41
C PHE A 152 10.70 -4.58 -1.49
N ASN A 153 9.80 -3.63 -1.26
CA ASN A 153 9.35 -2.67 -2.26
C ASN A 153 9.50 -1.23 -1.77
N GLY A 154 9.48 -0.31 -2.74
CA GLY A 154 9.21 1.11 -2.53
C GLY A 154 8.06 1.54 -3.42
N GLY A 155 7.02 2.17 -2.85
CA GLY A 155 5.88 2.67 -3.62
C GLY A 155 4.51 2.17 -3.13
N CYS A 156 3.53 2.11 -4.04
CA CYS A 156 2.12 1.88 -3.71
C CYS A 156 1.81 0.51 -3.10
N LYS A 157 2.64 -0.50 -3.34
CA LYS A 157 2.48 -1.84 -2.75
C LYS A 157 2.98 -1.92 -1.31
N GLY A 158 3.57 -0.85 -0.80
CA GLY A 158 4.16 -0.81 0.53
C GLY A 158 5.55 -1.42 0.60
N MET A 159 6.15 -1.35 1.80
CA MET A 159 7.56 -1.70 2.01
C MET A 159 7.79 -3.20 2.00
N LEU A 160 6.91 -3.96 2.65
CA LEU A 160 6.97 -5.42 2.69
C LEU A 160 5.68 -6.01 2.11
N THR A 161 5.82 -6.94 1.18
CA THR A 161 4.71 -7.65 0.56
C THR A 161 4.94 -9.14 0.67
N ALA A 162 3.92 -9.88 1.05
CA ALA A 162 3.96 -11.33 1.03
C ALA A 162 2.66 -11.89 0.42
N GLY A 163 2.73 -13.08 -0.14
CA GLY A 163 1.54 -13.69 -0.71
C GLY A 163 1.77 -15.02 -1.40
N LEU A 164 0.77 -15.42 -2.19
CA LEU A 164 0.74 -16.66 -2.93
C LEU A 164 0.76 -16.39 -4.43
N LEU A 165 1.67 -17.04 -5.13
CA LEU A 165 1.73 -17.09 -6.59
C LEU A 165 1.04 -18.37 -7.07
N VAL A 166 0.07 -18.24 -7.95
CA VAL A 166 -0.57 -19.37 -8.63
C VAL A 166 -0.19 -19.34 -10.11
N ARG A 167 0.28 -20.46 -10.63
CA ARG A 167 0.64 -20.61 -12.05
C ARG A 167 -0.44 -21.44 -12.76
N PHE A 168 -0.95 -20.91 -13.82
CA PHE A 168 -1.88 -21.56 -14.74
C PHE A 168 -1.18 -22.08 -15.98
#